data_23c6a33cb8b604e8cdc27be54198378e
#
_entry.id   23c6a33cb8b604e8cdc27be54198378e
#
_cell.length_a   1.000
_cell.length_b   1.000
_cell.length_c   1.000
_cell.angle_alpha   90.00
_cell.angle_beta   90.00
_cell.angle_gamma   90.00
#
_symmetry.space_group_name_H-M   'P 1'
#
loop_
_entity.id
_entity.type
_entity.pdbx_description
1 polymer ?
#
loop_
_entity_poly.entity_id
_entity_poly.type
_entity_poly.pdbx_seq_one_letter_code
_entity_poly.pdbx_strand_id
1 'polypeptide(L)'
;MFKYHLSKILMKIWALFLSAGVLAILMGLRGWFILYDMKRLNPILTKGDVLNLSIVTIIIGVVAIVICVFTRKYITQMRVKGLESARFDEYGRLKGQDDYYELSLEAQRKMDEERRRKINAILPISEVKQLTHKGSENPTKDMDNLVGLEDVKEKMEEMVAQMEFETKHKMERRNSSNHMNMYGPPGTGKTTAARIMAGFLKEYGYIKRNEVIEVNGTFLTGADSAVKAEGLCQHAYGAVLFIDEAYSMTESQDGQEAIATLLKEMEDAKDKLVLIFAGYEDEMKIFLNSNPGLLSRIKDHFYFKSYSLDELEEIFVKMAKEAGYESTDNAIIKVRSILADLKNDKNFGNARTCRNILDKTITKHALHVKRQTATSDFVLDENDVSYNNSI
;
A
#
# COMPACT_ATOMS: atom_id res chain seq x y z
N MET A 1 9.76 -14.38 27.12
CA MET A 1 10.87 -15.35 27.09
C MET A 1 10.61 -16.60 27.94
N PHE A 2 10.49 -16.52 29.27
CA PHE A 2 10.28 -17.71 30.12
C PHE A 2 9.09 -18.59 29.70
N LYS A 3 7.91 -17.98 29.46
CA LYS A 3 6.69 -18.69 29.04
C LYS A 3 6.86 -19.38 27.67
N TYR A 4 7.65 -18.81 26.78
CA TYR A 4 7.95 -19.38 25.46
C TYR A 4 8.85 -20.62 25.58
N HIS A 5 9.95 -20.51 26.31
CA HIS A 5 10.83 -21.68 26.54
C HIS A 5 10.11 -22.80 27.28
N LEU A 6 9.26 -22.43 28.26
CA LEU A 6 8.43 -23.41 28.97
C LEU A 6 7.46 -24.11 27.99
N SER A 7 6.82 -23.36 27.07
CA SER A 7 5.92 -23.96 26.08
C SER A 7 6.63 -24.91 25.13
N LYS A 8 7.89 -24.64 24.77
CA LYS A 8 8.74 -25.50 23.93
C LYS A 8 9.04 -26.86 24.61
N ILE A 9 9.36 -26.80 25.90
CA ILE A 9 9.57 -28.00 26.73
C ILE A 9 8.26 -28.77 26.84
N LEU A 10 7.15 -28.09 27.13
CA LEU A 10 5.83 -28.71 27.24
C LEU A 10 5.37 -29.36 25.95
N MET A 11 5.70 -28.79 24.77
CA MET A 11 5.39 -29.42 23.47
C MET A 11 6.19 -30.72 23.22
N LYS A 12 7.45 -30.78 23.65
CA LYS A 12 8.24 -32.01 23.56
C LYS A 12 7.67 -33.12 24.49
N ILE A 13 7.32 -32.72 25.71
CA ILE A 13 6.65 -33.60 26.68
C ILE A 13 5.29 -34.06 26.12
N TRP A 14 4.51 -33.17 25.55
CA TRP A 14 3.24 -33.47 24.91
C TRP A 14 3.37 -34.51 23.79
N ALA A 15 4.37 -34.37 22.91
CA ALA A 15 4.64 -35.35 21.85
C ALA A 15 4.99 -36.74 22.39
N LEU A 16 5.73 -36.81 23.51
CA LEU A 16 6.05 -38.08 24.20
C LEU A 16 4.79 -38.71 24.79
N PHE A 17 3.91 -37.95 25.44
CA PHE A 17 2.66 -38.50 25.99
C PHE A 17 1.70 -38.97 24.90
N LEU A 18 1.62 -38.26 23.77
CA LEU A 18 0.81 -38.65 22.63
C LEU A 18 1.31 -39.99 22.05
N SER A 19 2.62 -40.12 21.84
CA SER A 19 3.22 -41.37 21.33
C SER A 19 3.04 -42.55 22.30
N ALA A 20 3.18 -42.29 23.59
CA ALA A 20 2.92 -43.31 24.63
C ALA A 20 1.46 -43.73 24.67
N GLY A 21 0.51 -42.80 24.51
CA GLY A 21 -0.91 -43.09 24.44
C GLY A 21 -1.28 -43.98 23.23
N VAL A 22 -0.73 -43.64 22.05
CA VAL A 22 -0.92 -44.47 20.84
C VAL A 22 -0.32 -45.88 21.04
N LEU A 23 0.88 -45.98 21.62
CA LEU A 23 1.54 -47.27 21.89
C LEU A 23 0.71 -48.10 22.87
N ALA A 24 0.16 -47.51 23.92
CA ALA A 24 -0.70 -48.22 24.88
C ALA A 24 -1.98 -48.78 24.22
N ILE A 25 -2.60 -48.01 23.30
CA ILE A 25 -3.75 -48.50 22.52
C ILE A 25 -3.33 -49.68 21.63
N LEU A 26 -2.20 -49.59 20.93
CA LEU A 26 -1.70 -50.66 20.07
C LEU A 26 -1.36 -51.93 20.89
N MET A 27 -0.78 -51.76 22.08
CA MET A 27 -0.51 -52.89 22.99
C MET A 27 -1.80 -53.55 23.51
N GLY A 28 -2.81 -52.74 23.85
CA GLY A 28 -4.12 -53.27 24.24
C GLY A 28 -4.80 -54.03 23.10
N LEU A 29 -4.77 -53.50 21.87
CA LEU A 29 -5.30 -54.17 20.68
C LEU A 29 -4.54 -55.45 20.36
N ARG A 30 -3.19 -55.46 20.55
CA ARG A 30 -2.38 -56.67 20.40
C ARG A 30 -2.73 -57.73 21.45
N GLY A 31 -2.98 -57.32 22.70
CA GLY A 31 -3.50 -58.20 23.74
C GLY A 31 -4.82 -58.87 23.35
N TRP A 32 -5.71 -58.13 22.74
CA TRP A 32 -6.97 -58.64 22.18
C TRP A 32 -6.76 -59.67 21.07
N PHE A 33 -5.79 -59.43 20.19
CA PHE A 33 -5.44 -60.35 19.11
C PHE A 33 -4.82 -61.68 19.65
N ILE A 34 -3.98 -61.56 20.67
CA ILE A 34 -3.40 -62.73 21.36
C ILE A 34 -4.50 -63.52 22.04
N LEU A 35 -5.52 -62.92 22.64
CA LEU A 35 -6.67 -63.62 23.21
C LEU A 35 -7.48 -64.44 22.19
N TYR A 36 -7.56 -63.89 20.93
CA TYR A 36 -8.22 -64.58 19.83
C TYR A 36 -7.44 -65.88 19.42
N ASP A 37 -6.12 -65.86 19.50
CA ASP A 37 -5.23 -66.90 19.08
C ASP A 37 -4.94 -67.96 20.23
N MET A 38 -5.06 -67.50 21.51
CA MET A 38 -4.84 -68.31 22.71
C MET A 38 -5.91 -69.38 22.99
N LYS A 39 -6.88 -69.60 22.11
CA LYS A 39 -7.70 -70.84 22.17
C LYS A 39 -6.87 -72.11 22.10
N ARG A 40 -5.55 -72.03 21.87
CA ARG A 40 -4.63 -73.15 21.64
C ARG A 40 -3.51 -73.39 22.68
N LEU A 41 -3.26 -72.44 23.63
CA LEU A 41 -2.05 -72.52 24.47
C LEU A 41 -2.28 -72.04 25.92
N ASN A 42 -2.43 -73.00 26.83
CA ASN A 42 -2.09 -73.04 28.27
C ASN A 42 -2.91 -72.24 29.32
N PRO A 43 -3.16 -72.84 30.52
CA PRO A 43 -4.27 -72.57 31.41
C PRO A 43 -3.94 -71.75 32.66
N ILE A 44 -2.92 -70.87 32.66
CA ILE A 44 -2.49 -70.17 33.90
C ILE A 44 -3.09 -68.73 34.01
N LEU A 45 -3.47 -68.10 32.93
CA LEU A 45 -4.20 -66.82 32.96
C LEU A 45 -5.61 -67.07 32.47
N THR A 46 -6.60 -66.67 33.27
CA THR A 46 -7.99 -66.72 32.82
C THR A 46 -8.23 -65.76 31.71
N LYS A 47 -9.12 -66.07 30.73
CA LYS A 47 -9.50 -65.19 29.65
C LYS A 47 -9.96 -63.77 30.14
N GLY A 48 -10.49 -63.75 31.38
CA GLY A 48 -10.94 -62.56 32.02
C GLY A 48 -9.82 -61.59 32.40
N ASP A 49 -8.69 -62.07 32.88
CA ASP A 49 -7.56 -61.22 33.33
C ASP A 49 -6.86 -60.54 32.18
N VAL A 50 -6.65 -61.24 31.05
CA VAL A 50 -6.03 -60.61 29.86
C VAL A 50 -6.98 -59.63 29.18
N LEU A 51 -8.29 -59.93 29.17
CA LEU A 51 -9.31 -59.03 28.63
C LEU A 51 -9.38 -57.72 29.44
N ASN A 52 -9.42 -57.85 30.78
CA ASN A 52 -9.44 -56.69 31.67
C ASN A 52 -8.19 -55.82 31.53
N LEU A 53 -6.99 -56.46 31.45
CA LEU A 53 -5.72 -55.74 31.26
C LEU A 53 -5.69 -55.01 29.91
N SER A 54 -6.19 -55.64 28.85
CA SER A 54 -6.28 -55.05 27.52
C SER A 54 -7.25 -53.86 27.46
N ILE A 55 -8.39 -53.97 28.11
CA ILE A 55 -9.38 -52.88 28.23
C ILE A 55 -8.79 -51.72 29.03
N VAL A 56 -8.15 -51.98 30.16
CA VAL A 56 -7.50 -50.96 30.99
C VAL A 56 -6.40 -50.19 30.20
N THR A 57 -5.56 -50.91 29.44
CA THR A 57 -4.50 -50.28 28.66
C THR A 57 -5.07 -49.39 27.52
N ILE A 58 -6.16 -49.81 26.87
CA ILE A 58 -6.85 -49.00 25.86
C ILE A 58 -7.45 -47.73 26.51
N ILE A 59 -8.10 -47.86 27.66
CA ILE A 59 -8.68 -46.73 28.38
C ILE A 59 -7.59 -45.73 28.77
N ILE A 60 -6.47 -46.17 29.31
CA ILE A 60 -5.33 -45.34 29.66
C ILE A 60 -4.82 -44.60 28.42
N GLY A 61 -4.70 -45.28 27.30
CA GLY A 61 -4.27 -44.69 26.03
C GLY A 61 -5.23 -43.61 25.53
N VAL A 62 -6.54 -43.85 25.58
CA VAL A 62 -7.57 -42.89 25.20
C VAL A 62 -7.55 -41.66 26.11
N VAL A 63 -7.46 -41.87 27.44
CA VAL A 63 -7.37 -40.77 28.41
C VAL A 63 -6.13 -39.93 28.16
N ALA A 64 -4.97 -40.55 27.89
CA ALA A 64 -3.76 -39.82 27.58
C ALA A 64 -3.89 -38.96 26.32
N ILE A 65 -4.54 -39.48 25.26
CA ILE A 65 -4.78 -38.75 24.03
C ILE A 65 -5.73 -37.57 24.27
N VAL A 66 -6.82 -37.77 25.03
CA VAL A 66 -7.77 -36.73 25.37
C VAL A 66 -7.08 -35.58 26.15
N ILE A 67 -6.25 -35.93 27.15
CA ILE A 67 -5.46 -34.94 27.90
C ILE A 67 -4.51 -34.19 26.94
N CYS A 68 -3.87 -34.88 26.02
CA CYS A 68 -3.01 -34.24 25.01
C CYS A 68 -3.77 -33.26 24.12
N VAL A 69 -4.99 -33.60 23.69
CA VAL A 69 -5.82 -32.71 22.86
C VAL A 69 -6.20 -31.42 23.63
N PHE A 70 -6.62 -31.54 24.88
CA PHE A 70 -6.98 -30.40 25.71
C PHE A 70 -5.77 -29.52 26.07
N THR A 71 -4.64 -30.11 26.39
CA THR A 71 -3.43 -29.36 26.76
C THR A 71 -2.77 -28.67 25.58
N ARG A 72 -2.95 -29.20 24.36
CA ARG A 72 -2.41 -28.58 23.13
C ARG A 72 -2.89 -27.13 22.99
N LYS A 73 -4.18 -26.88 23.13
CA LYS A 73 -4.78 -25.53 23.03
C LYS A 73 -4.18 -24.57 24.08
N TYR A 74 -3.99 -25.05 25.29
CA TYR A 74 -3.40 -24.27 26.37
C TYR A 74 -1.91 -23.94 26.14
N ILE A 75 -1.13 -24.91 25.67
CA ILE A 75 0.29 -24.73 25.35
C ILE A 75 0.45 -23.72 24.19
N THR A 76 -0.41 -23.82 23.15
CA THR A 76 -0.40 -22.88 22.03
C THR A 76 -0.73 -21.46 22.50
N GLN A 77 -1.73 -21.28 23.36
CA GLN A 77 -2.08 -19.98 23.94
C GLN A 77 -0.96 -19.40 24.81
N MET A 78 -0.30 -20.23 25.62
CA MET A 78 0.87 -19.80 26.40
C MET A 78 2.02 -19.33 25.50
N ARG A 79 2.23 -20.00 24.39
CA ARG A 79 3.27 -19.65 23.39
C ARG A 79 2.96 -18.32 22.73
N VAL A 80 1.72 -18.08 22.30
CA VAL A 80 1.27 -16.82 21.72
C VAL A 80 1.42 -15.67 22.73
N LYS A 81 0.88 -15.83 23.96
CA LYS A 81 1.03 -14.82 25.04
C LYS A 81 2.47 -14.56 25.44
N GLY A 82 3.34 -15.58 25.35
CA GLY A 82 4.77 -15.44 25.63
C GLY A 82 5.51 -14.62 24.59
N LEU A 83 5.01 -14.63 23.34
CA LEU A 83 5.53 -13.83 22.22
C LEU A 83 4.98 -12.41 22.22
N GLU A 84 3.71 -12.22 22.53
CA GLU A 84 3.11 -10.89 22.71
C GLU A 84 3.79 -10.09 23.84
N SER A 85 4.31 -10.78 24.86
CA SER A 85 5.08 -10.15 25.97
C SER A 85 6.57 -9.99 25.67
N ALA A 86 7.07 -10.53 24.56
CA ALA A 86 8.41 -10.23 24.08
C ALA A 86 8.40 -8.78 23.58
N ARG A 87 9.12 -7.89 24.30
CA ARG A 87 9.24 -6.48 23.91
C ARG A 87 9.79 -6.40 22.49
N PHE A 88 8.96 -5.89 21.60
CA PHE A 88 9.44 -5.31 20.37
C PHE A 88 10.40 -4.17 20.72
N ASP A 89 11.44 -3.95 19.92
CA ASP A 89 12.23 -2.73 20.00
C ASP A 89 11.35 -1.52 19.64
N GLU A 90 11.85 -0.31 19.85
CA GLU A 90 11.12 0.94 19.49
C GLU A 90 10.74 1.01 18.01
N TYR A 91 11.20 0.09 17.16
CA TYR A 91 10.91 -0.05 15.73
C TYR A 91 10.02 -1.26 15.41
N GLY A 92 9.44 -1.92 16.41
CA GLY A 92 8.57 -3.08 16.23
C GLY A 92 9.26 -4.38 15.86
N ARG A 93 10.60 -4.50 16.07
CA ARG A 93 11.37 -5.73 15.85
C ARG A 93 11.50 -6.51 17.14
N LEU A 94 11.39 -7.83 17.10
CA LEU A 94 11.68 -8.68 18.24
C LEU A 94 13.19 -8.60 18.59
N LYS A 95 13.52 -8.25 19.83
CA LYS A 95 14.87 -8.42 20.36
C LYS A 95 15.18 -9.92 20.45
N GLY A 96 15.99 -10.41 19.53
CA GLY A 96 16.36 -11.82 19.40
C GLY A 96 15.75 -12.45 18.13
N GLN A 97 16.36 -12.18 17.00
CA GLN A 97 15.89 -12.58 15.67
C GLN A 97 15.77 -14.11 15.49
N ASP A 98 16.54 -14.88 16.28
CA ASP A 98 16.60 -16.34 16.17
C ASP A 98 15.35 -17.05 16.70
N ASP A 99 14.60 -16.44 17.61
CA ASP A 99 13.39 -17.03 18.20
C ASP A 99 12.12 -16.83 17.36
N TYR A 100 12.17 -15.98 16.32
CA TYR A 100 11.01 -15.64 15.49
C TYR A 100 10.62 -16.76 14.51
N TYR A 101 11.60 -17.52 14.04
CA TYR A 101 11.38 -18.60 13.06
C TYR A 101 10.63 -19.82 13.60
N GLU A 102 10.45 -19.91 14.93
CA GLU A 102 9.82 -21.06 15.57
C GLU A 102 8.35 -20.86 15.98
N LEU A 103 7.72 -19.75 15.57
CA LEU A 103 6.27 -19.59 15.67
C LEU A 103 5.57 -20.67 14.84
N SER A 104 4.62 -21.38 15.44
CA SER A 104 3.79 -22.27 14.65
C SER A 104 3.07 -21.46 13.56
N LEU A 105 2.97 -21.97 12.35
CA LEU A 105 2.22 -21.36 11.24
C LEU A 105 0.82 -20.88 11.66
N GLU A 106 0.22 -21.56 12.64
CA GLU A 106 -1.09 -21.23 13.18
C GLU A 106 -1.09 -19.95 14.03
N ALA A 107 -0.02 -19.73 14.81
CA ALA A 107 0.12 -18.49 15.59
C ALA A 107 0.38 -17.29 14.68
N GLN A 108 1.21 -17.46 13.64
CA GLN A 108 1.44 -16.44 12.62
C GLN A 108 0.15 -16.07 11.90
N ARG A 109 -0.63 -17.05 11.43
CA ARG A 109 -1.91 -16.81 10.78
C ARG A 109 -2.89 -16.05 11.66
N LYS A 110 -2.97 -16.36 12.96
CA LYS A 110 -3.85 -15.63 13.88
C LYS A 110 -3.41 -14.19 14.08
N MET A 111 -2.11 -13.95 14.22
CA MET A 111 -1.58 -12.58 14.32
C MET A 111 -1.86 -11.79 13.05
N ASP A 112 -1.68 -12.40 11.87
CA ASP A 112 -1.96 -11.78 10.59
C ASP A 112 -3.46 -11.49 10.41
N GLU A 113 -4.34 -12.40 10.86
CA GLU A 113 -5.78 -12.19 10.83
C GLU A 113 -6.22 -11.06 11.77
N GLU A 114 -5.69 -10.99 12.99
CA GLU A 114 -5.98 -9.90 13.93
C GLU A 114 -5.48 -8.57 13.39
N ARG A 115 -4.28 -8.55 12.80
CA ARG A 115 -3.72 -7.36 12.14
C ARG A 115 -4.59 -6.89 10.98
N ARG A 116 -5.02 -7.80 10.10
CA ARG A 116 -5.93 -7.47 8.99
C ARG A 116 -7.28 -6.96 9.48
N ARG A 117 -7.83 -7.52 10.56
CA ARG A 117 -9.07 -7.03 11.17
C ARG A 117 -8.90 -5.60 11.69
N LYS A 118 -7.78 -5.31 12.35
CA LYS A 118 -7.46 -3.96 12.82
C LYS A 118 -7.33 -2.97 11.65
N ILE A 119 -6.60 -3.34 10.61
CA ILE A 119 -6.47 -2.52 9.38
C ILE A 119 -7.83 -2.25 8.76
N ASN A 120 -8.65 -3.28 8.54
CA ASN A 120 -9.97 -3.13 7.94
C ASN A 120 -10.96 -2.32 8.79
N ALA A 121 -10.80 -2.29 10.11
CA ALA A 121 -11.61 -1.48 11.00
C ALA A 121 -11.24 0.01 10.92
N ILE A 122 -9.95 0.32 10.72
CA ILE A 122 -9.42 1.70 10.65
C ILE A 122 -9.48 2.24 9.21
N LEU A 123 -9.21 1.38 8.23
CA LEU A 123 -9.20 1.70 6.80
C LEU A 123 -10.07 0.71 6.02
N PRO A 124 -11.38 0.93 5.94
CA PRO A 124 -12.28 0.05 5.19
C PRO A 124 -11.98 0.04 3.69
N ILE A 125 -12.19 -1.10 3.04
CA ILE A 125 -12.01 -1.25 1.58
C ILE A 125 -12.85 -0.23 0.79
N SER A 126 -14.02 0.14 1.29
CA SER A 126 -14.90 1.16 0.66
C SER A 126 -14.25 2.54 0.61
N GLU A 127 -13.49 2.91 1.63
CA GLU A 127 -12.75 4.17 1.69
C GLU A 127 -11.57 4.13 0.71
N VAL A 128 -10.78 3.05 0.70
CA VAL A 128 -9.67 2.89 -0.24
C VAL A 128 -10.13 2.92 -1.70
N LYS A 129 -11.30 2.36 -2.01
CA LYS A 129 -11.88 2.43 -3.37
C LYS A 129 -12.16 3.86 -3.81
N GLN A 130 -12.54 4.76 -2.92
CA GLN A 130 -12.76 6.18 -3.26
C GLN A 130 -11.43 6.90 -3.54
N LEU A 131 -10.34 6.45 -2.94
CA LEU A 131 -9.00 6.97 -3.12
C LEU A 131 -8.29 6.34 -4.34
N THR A 132 -8.90 5.32 -4.95
CA THR A 132 -8.28 4.56 -6.05
C THR A 132 -8.70 5.12 -7.41
N HIS A 133 -7.73 5.51 -8.21
CA HIS A 133 -7.88 6.04 -9.56
C HIS A 133 -7.18 5.12 -10.56
N LYS A 134 -7.62 5.17 -11.82
CA LYS A 134 -6.92 4.44 -12.89
C LYS A 134 -5.64 5.18 -13.30
N GLY A 135 -4.59 4.42 -13.59
CA GLY A 135 -3.44 4.92 -14.32
C GLY A 135 -3.76 5.13 -15.81
N SER A 136 -2.81 5.71 -16.54
CA SER A 136 -2.98 5.92 -17.98
C SER A 136 -3.12 4.59 -18.73
N GLU A 137 -4.07 4.53 -19.66
CA GLU A 137 -4.26 3.38 -20.55
C GLU A 137 -3.30 3.46 -21.78
N ASN A 138 -2.86 4.67 -22.14
CA ASN A 138 -1.92 4.95 -23.21
C ASN A 138 -0.80 5.89 -22.72
N PRO A 139 0.11 5.42 -21.87
CA PRO A 139 1.05 6.29 -21.16
C PRO A 139 1.95 7.09 -22.09
N THR A 140 2.41 6.52 -23.23
CA THR A 140 3.22 7.23 -24.22
C THR A 140 2.45 8.42 -24.80
N LYS A 141 1.22 8.19 -25.28
CA LYS A 141 0.41 9.27 -25.83
C LYS A 141 0.07 10.35 -24.80
N ASP A 142 -0.22 9.92 -23.57
CA ASP A 142 -0.57 10.86 -22.51
C ASP A 142 0.66 11.68 -22.07
N MET A 143 1.86 11.08 -22.08
CA MET A 143 3.11 11.78 -21.84
C MET A 143 3.40 12.81 -22.96
N ASP A 144 3.27 12.41 -24.23
CA ASP A 144 3.45 13.32 -25.39
C ASP A 144 2.45 14.51 -25.34
N ASN A 145 1.26 14.27 -24.85
CA ASN A 145 0.20 15.27 -24.71
C ASN A 145 0.39 16.22 -23.50
N LEU A 146 1.39 15.99 -22.64
CA LEU A 146 1.68 16.97 -21.59
C LEU A 146 2.23 18.24 -22.22
N VAL A 147 1.68 19.38 -21.81
CA VAL A 147 2.19 20.69 -22.24
C VAL A 147 3.43 21.01 -21.43
N GLY A 148 4.52 21.41 -22.09
CA GLY A 148 5.80 21.71 -21.46
C GLY A 148 6.35 20.50 -20.69
N LEU A 149 6.98 20.77 -19.54
CA LEU A 149 7.54 19.76 -18.63
C LEU A 149 8.64 18.90 -19.27
N GLU A 150 9.45 19.48 -20.15
CA GLU A 150 10.47 18.74 -20.93
C GLU A 150 11.43 17.95 -20.03
N ASP A 151 11.91 18.54 -18.92
CA ASP A 151 12.81 17.86 -17.98
C ASP A 151 12.12 16.65 -17.32
N VAL A 152 10.80 16.71 -17.10
CA VAL A 152 10.01 15.61 -16.53
C VAL A 152 9.80 14.51 -17.57
N LYS A 153 9.48 14.88 -18.81
CA LYS A 153 9.33 13.93 -19.92
C LYS A 153 10.64 13.18 -20.19
N GLU A 154 11.77 13.90 -20.29
CA GLU A 154 13.09 13.30 -20.47
C GLU A 154 13.40 12.29 -19.36
N LYS A 155 13.12 12.66 -18.10
CA LYS A 155 13.32 11.73 -16.98
C LYS A 155 12.38 10.50 -17.02
N MET A 156 11.13 10.67 -17.46
CA MET A 156 10.22 9.56 -17.70
C MET A 156 10.73 8.64 -18.81
N GLU A 157 11.19 9.21 -19.92
CA GLU A 157 11.77 8.46 -21.06
C GLU A 157 12.99 7.64 -20.62
N GLU A 158 13.90 8.22 -19.83
CA GLU A 158 15.04 7.49 -19.27
C GLU A 158 14.59 6.26 -18.48
N MET A 159 13.61 6.43 -17.59
CA MET A 159 13.07 5.33 -16.78
C MET A 159 12.38 4.28 -17.64
N VAL A 160 11.58 4.71 -18.62
CA VAL A 160 10.88 3.82 -19.56
C VAL A 160 11.89 3.02 -20.40
N ALA A 161 12.91 3.68 -20.93
CA ALA A 161 13.96 3.02 -21.69
C ALA A 161 14.70 1.95 -20.86
N GLN A 162 14.94 2.22 -19.57
CA GLN A 162 15.52 1.24 -18.67
C GLN A 162 14.55 0.06 -18.44
N MET A 163 13.26 0.31 -18.19
CA MET A 163 12.25 -0.72 -17.98
C MET A 163 12.10 -1.62 -19.23
N GLU A 164 12.07 -1.01 -20.42
CA GLU A 164 12.01 -1.72 -21.70
C GLU A 164 13.23 -2.61 -21.88
N PHE A 165 14.42 -2.07 -21.63
CA PHE A 165 15.68 -2.81 -21.75
C PHE A 165 15.72 -4.02 -20.82
N GLU A 166 15.36 -3.84 -19.53
CA GLU A 166 15.34 -4.93 -18.54
C GLU A 166 14.32 -6.01 -18.91
N THR A 167 13.13 -5.60 -19.39
CA THR A 167 12.06 -6.52 -19.80
C THR A 167 12.45 -7.30 -21.06
N LYS A 168 12.99 -6.63 -22.08
CA LYS A 168 13.40 -7.23 -23.36
C LYS A 168 14.52 -8.26 -23.17
N HIS A 169 15.47 -7.99 -22.29
CA HIS A 169 16.61 -8.87 -22.03
C HIS A 169 16.38 -9.88 -20.91
N LYS A 170 15.16 -9.94 -20.36
CA LYS A 170 14.78 -10.82 -19.22
C LYS A 170 15.80 -10.71 -18.07
N MET A 171 16.29 -9.51 -17.84
CA MET A 171 17.23 -9.27 -16.75
C MET A 171 16.50 -9.45 -15.41
N GLU A 172 17.20 -9.98 -14.42
CA GLU A 172 16.72 -9.86 -13.05
C GLU A 172 16.57 -8.37 -12.74
N ARG A 173 15.36 -7.98 -12.34
CA ARG A 173 15.09 -6.60 -11.95
C ARG A 173 16.12 -6.21 -10.90
N ARG A 174 16.85 -5.15 -11.18
CA ARG A 174 17.81 -4.64 -10.20
C ARG A 174 17.07 -4.52 -8.86
N ASN A 175 17.72 -4.92 -7.79
CA ASN A 175 17.22 -4.75 -6.41
C ASN A 175 17.03 -3.25 -6.05
N SER A 176 16.79 -2.39 -7.05
CA SER A 176 16.51 -0.97 -6.88
C SER A 176 15.02 -0.77 -6.66
N SER A 177 14.68 -0.03 -5.64
CA SER A 177 13.32 0.42 -5.42
C SER A 177 12.88 1.36 -6.57
N ASN A 178 11.67 1.17 -7.09
CA ASN A 178 11.08 2.06 -8.10
C ASN A 178 10.29 3.21 -7.43
N HIS A 179 10.65 3.59 -6.21
CA HIS A 179 9.98 4.67 -5.50
C HIS A 179 10.48 6.02 -6.02
N MET A 180 9.56 6.98 -6.14
CA MET A 180 9.79 8.26 -6.79
C MET A 180 9.43 9.42 -5.88
N ASN A 181 10.07 10.56 -6.12
CA ASN A 181 9.72 11.83 -5.53
C ASN A 181 9.36 12.84 -6.63
N MET A 182 8.20 13.49 -6.51
CA MET A 182 7.69 14.51 -7.42
C MET A 182 7.50 15.83 -6.67
N TYR A 183 8.29 16.83 -6.98
CA TYR A 183 8.22 18.10 -6.26
C TYR A 183 8.18 19.31 -7.19
N GLY A 184 7.50 20.34 -6.74
CA GLY A 184 7.30 21.59 -7.46
C GLY A 184 6.00 22.27 -7.09
N PRO A 185 5.71 23.43 -7.70
CA PRO A 185 4.53 24.25 -7.42
C PRO A 185 3.20 23.53 -7.59
N PRO A 186 2.10 24.06 -7.03
CA PRO A 186 0.78 23.49 -7.18
C PRO A 186 0.30 23.58 -8.63
N GLY A 187 -0.50 22.60 -9.07
CA GLY A 187 -1.11 22.59 -10.40
C GLY A 187 -0.13 22.41 -11.55
N THR A 188 1.07 21.87 -11.32
CA THR A 188 2.07 21.60 -12.37
C THR A 188 1.98 20.19 -12.96
N GLY A 189 0.99 19.38 -12.58
CA GLY A 189 0.75 18.07 -13.19
C GLY A 189 1.36 16.87 -12.48
N LYS A 190 1.84 16.99 -11.22
CA LYS A 190 2.44 15.88 -10.45
C LYS A 190 1.56 14.63 -10.42
N THR A 191 0.29 14.77 -10.07
CA THR A 191 -0.67 13.66 -10.01
C THR A 191 -0.91 13.04 -11.40
N THR A 192 -0.98 13.86 -12.45
CA THR A 192 -1.11 13.40 -13.84
C THR A 192 0.11 12.57 -14.24
N ALA A 193 1.31 13.05 -13.95
CA ALA A 193 2.55 12.34 -14.19
C ALA A 193 2.61 11.01 -13.43
N ALA A 194 2.16 10.97 -12.17
CA ALA A 194 2.08 9.73 -11.40
C ALA A 194 1.16 8.68 -12.05
N ARG A 195 0.02 9.11 -12.61
CA ARG A 195 -0.90 8.22 -13.34
C ARG A 195 -0.31 7.73 -14.66
N ILE A 196 0.46 8.57 -15.36
CA ILE A 196 1.19 8.17 -16.58
C ILE A 196 2.27 7.14 -16.22
N MET A 197 3.05 7.40 -15.17
CA MET A 197 4.06 6.45 -14.68
C MET A 197 3.45 5.11 -14.25
N ALA A 198 2.27 5.11 -13.62
CA ALA A 198 1.55 3.88 -13.31
C ALA A 198 1.21 3.07 -14.57
N GLY A 199 0.83 3.75 -15.66
CA GLY A 199 0.62 3.12 -16.96
C GLY A 199 1.88 2.41 -17.48
N PHE A 200 3.02 3.09 -17.50
CA PHE A 200 4.30 2.50 -17.90
C PHE A 200 4.72 1.35 -16.98
N LEU A 201 4.64 1.54 -15.68
CA LEU A 201 4.96 0.47 -14.71
C LEU A 201 4.10 -0.78 -14.92
N LYS A 202 2.83 -0.62 -15.32
CA LYS A 202 1.95 -1.72 -15.67
C LYS A 202 2.33 -2.36 -16.99
N GLU A 203 2.61 -1.57 -18.02
CA GLU A 203 2.99 -2.03 -19.37
C GLU A 203 4.25 -2.91 -19.33
N TYR A 204 5.26 -2.48 -18.58
CA TYR A 204 6.51 -3.22 -18.40
C TYR A 204 6.47 -4.25 -17.25
N GLY A 205 5.30 -4.47 -16.65
CA GLY A 205 5.07 -5.53 -15.66
C GLY A 205 5.70 -5.28 -14.28
N TYR A 206 6.02 -4.03 -13.93
CA TYR A 206 6.51 -3.66 -12.59
C TYR A 206 5.39 -3.64 -11.55
N ILE A 207 4.17 -3.39 -11.98
CA ILE A 207 2.95 -3.52 -11.17
C ILE A 207 1.95 -4.42 -11.88
N LYS A 208 0.99 -4.98 -11.11
CA LYS A 208 -0.03 -5.90 -11.63
C LYS A 208 -1.33 -5.20 -12.02
N ARG A 209 -1.66 -4.09 -11.36
CA ARG A 209 -2.90 -3.33 -11.53
C ARG A 209 -2.56 -1.93 -12.01
N ASN A 210 -3.23 -1.45 -13.04
CA ASN A 210 -3.08 -0.07 -13.53
C ASN A 210 -3.92 0.87 -12.65
N GLU A 211 -3.51 1.00 -11.39
CA GLU A 211 -4.22 1.75 -10.36
C GLU A 211 -3.24 2.61 -9.55
N VAL A 212 -3.72 3.77 -9.14
CA VAL A 212 -3.04 4.69 -8.24
C VAL A 212 -3.96 4.96 -7.06
N ILE A 213 -3.52 4.61 -5.86
CA ILE A 213 -4.19 5.00 -4.62
C ILE A 213 -3.62 6.36 -4.23
N GLU A 214 -4.47 7.39 -4.21
CA GLU A 214 -4.07 8.78 -4.00
C GLU A 214 -4.53 9.24 -2.61
N VAL A 215 -3.59 9.65 -1.78
CA VAL A 215 -3.85 10.18 -0.44
C VAL A 215 -3.07 11.46 -0.21
N ASN A 216 -3.58 12.34 0.66
CA ASN A 216 -2.81 13.46 1.17
C ASN A 216 -2.01 13.01 2.40
N GLY A 217 -0.80 13.52 2.58
CA GLY A 217 0.06 13.19 3.73
C GLY A 217 -0.61 13.46 5.08
N THR A 218 -1.50 14.45 5.16
CA THR A 218 -2.29 14.74 6.37
C THR A 218 -3.19 13.58 6.81
N PHE A 219 -3.57 12.69 5.90
CA PHE A 219 -4.30 11.46 6.24
C PHE A 219 -3.51 10.54 7.18
N LEU A 220 -2.18 10.70 7.17
CA LEU A 220 -1.20 9.90 7.91
C LEU A 220 -0.60 10.65 9.11
N THR A 221 -1.22 11.75 9.59
CA THR A 221 -0.70 12.56 10.71
C THR A 221 -1.49 12.42 12.01
N GLY A 222 -2.58 11.67 12.02
CA GLY A 222 -3.45 11.50 13.18
C GLY A 222 -3.37 10.09 13.77
N ALA A 223 -4.29 9.81 14.71
CA ALA A 223 -4.38 8.51 15.38
C ALA A 223 -4.36 7.33 14.39
N ASP A 224 -3.71 6.24 14.79
CA ASP A 224 -3.53 5.02 14.00
C ASP A 224 -2.78 5.21 12.65
N SER A 225 -1.99 6.28 12.53
CA SER A 225 -1.24 6.64 11.31
C SER A 225 -0.38 5.49 10.79
N ALA A 226 0.34 4.77 11.67
CA ALA A 226 1.14 3.60 11.31
C ALA A 226 0.27 2.46 10.74
N VAL A 227 -0.93 2.23 11.30
CA VAL A 227 -1.87 1.21 10.82
C VAL A 227 -2.49 1.61 9.49
N LYS A 228 -2.82 2.90 9.33
CA LYS A 228 -3.28 3.46 8.04
C LYS A 228 -2.22 3.34 6.96
N ALA A 229 -0.96 3.69 7.27
CA ALA A 229 0.16 3.57 6.34
C ALA A 229 0.37 2.13 5.88
N GLU A 230 0.36 1.18 6.81
CA GLU A 230 0.43 -0.23 6.50
C GLU A 230 -0.75 -0.70 5.65
N GLY A 231 -1.97 -0.32 6.03
CA GLY A 231 -3.19 -0.67 5.30
C GLY A 231 -3.17 -0.14 3.86
N LEU A 232 -2.77 1.12 3.66
CA LEU A 232 -2.61 1.71 2.34
C LEU A 232 -1.59 0.95 1.49
N CYS A 233 -0.43 0.59 2.06
CA CYS A 233 0.58 -0.20 1.37
C CYS A 233 0.05 -1.57 0.97
N GLN A 234 -0.64 -2.29 1.87
CA GLN A 234 -1.24 -3.59 1.57
C GLN A 234 -2.30 -3.50 0.45
N HIS A 235 -3.13 -2.47 0.46
CA HIS A 235 -4.10 -2.22 -0.63
C HIS A 235 -3.41 -1.83 -1.94
N ALA A 236 -2.25 -1.16 -1.88
CA ALA A 236 -1.47 -0.76 -3.03
C ALA A 236 -0.54 -1.86 -3.57
N TYR A 237 -0.50 -3.05 -2.97
CA TYR A 237 0.31 -4.14 -3.52
C TYR A 237 -0.10 -4.49 -4.95
N GLY A 238 0.86 -4.39 -5.84
CA GLY A 238 0.66 -4.56 -7.28
C GLY A 238 0.11 -3.31 -7.98
N ALA A 239 0.13 -2.15 -7.34
CA ALA A 239 -0.31 -0.85 -7.82
C ALA A 239 0.66 0.26 -7.34
N VAL A 240 0.29 1.51 -7.55
CA VAL A 240 1.02 2.69 -7.07
C VAL A 240 0.30 3.28 -5.87
N LEU A 241 1.04 3.66 -4.82
CA LEU A 241 0.57 4.53 -3.75
C LEU A 241 1.18 5.92 -3.93
N PHE A 242 0.34 6.90 -4.22
CA PHE A 242 0.71 8.30 -4.39
C PHE A 242 0.33 9.08 -3.13
N ILE A 243 1.31 9.73 -2.50
CA ILE A 243 1.12 10.52 -1.29
C ILE A 243 1.44 11.97 -1.61
N ASP A 244 0.38 12.79 -1.77
CA ASP A 244 0.54 14.23 -1.99
C ASP A 244 0.79 14.97 -0.67
N GLU A 245 1.50 16.07 -0.71
CA GLU A 245 1.90 16.86 0.47
C GLU A 245 2.56 15.97 1.56
N ALA A 246 3.42 15.04 1.13
CA ALA A 246 4.05 14.03 1.99
C ALA A 246 4.82 14.65 3.17
N TYR A 247 5.30 15.88 3.03
CA TYR A 247 6.00 16.63 4.07
C TYR A 247 5.15 16.86 5.33
N SER A 248 3.80 16.87 5.22
CA SER A 248 2.93 17.04 6.38
C SER A 248 3.11 15.94 7.44
N MET A 249 3.58 14.76 7.03
CA MET A 249 3.92 13.67 7.96
C MET A 249 5.12 14.01 8.87
N THR A 250 5.95 15.00 8.53
CA THR A 250 7.09 15.38 9.38
C THR A 250 6.69 16.25 10.59
N GLU A 251 5.49 16.82 10.57
CA GLU A 251 5.02 17.80 11.54
C GLU A 251 4.48 17.19 12.85
N SER A 252 4.25 15.88 12.87
CA SER A 252 3.70 15.19 14.04
C SER A 252 4.42 13.88 14.34
N GLN A 253 4.35 13.42 15.61
CA GLN A 253 4.89 12.13 16.00
C GLN A 253 4.19 10.99 15.28
N ASP A 254 2.86 11.04 15.16
CA ASP A 254 2.07 10.05 14.44
C ASP A 254 2.50 9.95 12.97
N GLY A 255 2.77 11.10 12.34
CA GLY A 255 3.28 11.15 10.97
C GLY A 255 4.67 10.51 10.83
N GLN A 256 5.55 10.70 11.82
CA GLN A 256 6.87 10.04 11.85
C GLN A 256 6.74 8.52 12.01
N GLU A 257 5.75 8.03 12.76
CA GLU A 257 5.43 6.61 12.85
C GLU A 257 4.92 6.05 11.51
N ALA A 258 4.12 6.84 10.78
CA ALA A 258 3.71 6.49 9.43
C ALA A 258 4.92 6.41 8.48
N ILE A 259 5.84 7.39 8.50
CA ILE A 259 7.08 7.36 7.71
C ILE A 259 7.89 6.10 8.01
N ALA A 260 8.07 5.75 9.28
CA ALA A 260 8.80 4.55 9.67
C ALA A 260 8.13 3.26 9.14
N THR A 261 6.80 3.23 9.13
CA THR A 261 6.02 2.12 8.57
C THR A 261 6.17 2.05 7.05
N LEU A 262 6.06 3.19 6.34
CA LEU A 262 6.26 3.26 4.89
C LEU A 262 7.66 2.79 4.50
N LEU A 263 8.70 3.21 5.23
CA LEU A 263 10.09 2.77 5.00
C LEU A 263 10.26 1.26 5.15
N LYS A 264 9.58 0.65 6.13
CA LYS A 264 9.57 -0.79 6.30
C LYS A 264 8.90 -1.48 5.11
N GLU A 265 7.74 -0.99 4.68
CA GLU A 265 7.01 -1.55 3.53
C GLU A 265 7.79 -1.38 2.21
N MET A 266 8.52 -0.26 2.04
CA MET A 266 9.43 -0.05 0.89
C MET A 266 10.53 -1.11 0.81
N GLU A 267 10.99 -1.64 1.94
CA GLU A 267 11.99 -2.71 2.00
C GLU A 267 11.35 -4.09 1.79
N ASP A 268 10.29 -4.38 2.57
CA ASP A 268 9.68 -5.70 2.65
C ASP A 268 8.85 -6.03 1.39
N ALA A 269 8.31 -5.01 0.71
CA ALA A 269 7.42 -5.14 -0.44
C ALA A 269 7.96 -4.49 -1.72
N LYS A 270 9.28 -4.30 -1.86
CA LYS A 270 9.92 -3.62 -3.00
C LYS A 270 9.50 -4.14 -4.38
N ASP A 271 9.17 -5.43 -4.50
CA ASP A 271 8.73 -6.07 -5.75
C ASP A 271 7.21 -5.98 -5.99
N LYS A 272 6.47 -5.39 -5.06
CA LYS A 272 5.00 -5.38 -5.07
C LYS A 272 4.40 -4.01 -4.91
N LEU A 273 5.19 -3.02 -4.51
CA LEU A 273 4.73 -1.69 -4.13
C LEU A 273 5.60 -0.63 -4.77
N VAL A 274 4.97 0.35 -5.40
CA VAL A 274 5.62 1.58 -5.84
C VAL A 274 5.00 2.74 -5.06
N LEU A 275 5.84 3.49 -4.36
CA LEU A 275 5.48 4.71 -3.65
C LEU A 275 5.94 5.92 -4.45
N ILE A 276 5.05 6.89 -4.61
CA ILE A 276 5.35 8.19 -5.19
C ILE A 276 4.99 9.24 -4.14
N PHE A 277 5.98 9.97 -3.69
CA PHE A 277 5.80 11.10 -2.77
C PHE A 277 5.75 12.41 -3.55
N ALA A 278 4.84 13.29 -3.20
CA ALA A 278 4.73 14.58 -3.87
C ALA A 278 4.57 15.73 -2.87
N GLY A 279 4.96 16.94 -3.27
CA GLY A 279 4.81 18.14 -2.46
C GLY A 279 5.56 19.33 -3.04
N TYR A 280 5.71 20.41 -2.24
CA TYR A 280 6.51 21.56 -2.60
C TYR A 280 8.00 21.27 -2.43
N GLU A 281 8.82 21.97 -3.19
CA GLU A 281 10.26 21.64 -3.29
C GLU A 281 10.99 21.75 -1.94
N ASP A 282 10.85 22.87 -1.23
CA ASP A 282 11.60 23.10 -0.01
C ASP A 282 11.12 22.19 1.13
N GLU A 283 9.81 21.99 1.24
CA GLU A 283 9.20 21.08 2.22
C GLU A 283 9.55 19.61 1.93
N MET A 284 9.63 19.22 0.66
CA MET A 284 10.05 17.87 0.29
C MET A 284 11.53 17.63 0.54
N LYS A 285 12.39 18.65 0.47
CA LYS A 285 13.79 18.55 0.94
C LYS A 285 13.84 18.24 2.45
N ILE A 286 13.00 18.90 3.25
CA ILE A 286 12.88 18.65 4.69
C ILE A 286 12.38 17.22 4.93
N PHE A 287 11.34 16.80 4.22
CA PHE A 287 10.78 15.44 4.29
C PHE A 287 11.84 14.36 4.00
N LEU A 288 12.57 14.48 2.90
CA LEU A 288 13.59 13.51 2.53
C LEU A 288 14.74 13.44 3.55
N ASN A 289 15.10 14.60 4.14
CA ASN A 289 16.15 14.66 5.17
C ASN A 289 15.67 14.26 6.58
N SER A 290 14.36 14.12 6.78
CA SER A 290 13.80 13.70 8.09
C SER A 290 14.20 12.27 8.48
N ASN A 291 14.49 11.43 7.49
CA ASN A 291 14.95 10.05 7.72
C ASN A 291 15.92 9.60 6.62
N PRO A 292 17.15 9.17 6.96
CA PRO A 292 18.15 8.70 5.99
C PRO A 292 17.64 7.53 5.11
N GLY A 293 16.68 6.76 5.62
CA GLY A 293 16.05 5.67 4.89
C GLY A 293 15.26 6.13 3.66
N LEU A 294 14.67 7.33 3.68
CA LEU A 294 13.97 7.90 2.52
C LEU A 294 14.95 8.17 1.37
N LEU A 295 16.06 8.88 1.66
CA LEU A 295 17.07 9.18 0.63
C LEU A 295 17.70 7.94 0.02
N SER A 296 17.86 6.86 0.79
CA SER A 296 18.46 5.63 0.27
C SER A 296 17.52 4.81 -0.62
N ARG A 297 16.20 4.95 -0.46
CA ARG A 297 15.17 4.17 -1.15
C ARG A 297 14.47 4.92 -2.27
N ILE A 298 14.49 6.26 -2.24
CA ILE A 298 13.91 7.11 -3.29
C ILE A 298 15.06 7.62 -4.15
N LYS A 299 15.20 7.08 -5.35
CA LYS A 299 16.30 7.42 -6.25
C LYS A 299 15.88 8.33 -7.39
N ASP A 300 14.63 8.24 -7.81
CA ASP A 300 14.11 8.97 -8.92
C ASP A 300 13.37 10.23 -8.45
N HIS A 301 13.87 11.38 -8.90
CA HIS A 301 13.37 12.68 -8.52
C HIS A 301 12.90 13.42 -9.76
N PHE A 302 11.65 13.88 -9.72
CA PHE A 302 11.01 14.65 -10.79
C PHE A 302 10.76 16.06 -10.30
N TYR A 303 11.32 17.05 -10.99
CA TYR A 303 11.17 18.45 -10.68
C TYR A 303 10.20 19.11 -11.65
N PHE A 304 9.08 19.57 -11.13
CA PHE A 304 8.04 20.25 -11.87
C PHE A 304 8.21 21.76 -11.74
N LYS A 305 8.63 22.42 -12.81
CA LYS A 305 8.73 23.88 -12.88
C LYS A 305 7.34 24.52 -13.05
N SER A 306 7.19 25.77 -12.61
CA SER A 306 6.02 26.57 -13.00
C SER A 306 5.99 26.77 -14.51
N TYR A 307 4.80 26.67 -15.09
CA TYR A 307 4.60 26.90 -16.51
C TYR A 307 4.90 28.33 -16.93
N SER A 308 5.41 28.51 -18.15
CA SER A 308 5.49 29.81 -18.86
C SER A 308 4.09 30.30 -19.20
N LEU A 309 3.98 31.57 -19.66
CA LEU A 309 2.69 32.11 -20.12
C LEU A 309 2.20 31.39 -21.38
N ASP A 310 3.11 31.00 -22.27
CA ASP A 310 2.77 30.30 -23.50
C ASP A 310 2.24 28.88 -23.19
N GLU A 311 2.87 28.18 -22.28
CA GLU A 311 2.38 26.85 -21.81
C GLU A 311 1.02 26.97 -21.09
N LEU A 312 0.80 28.00 -20.28
CA LEU A 312 -0.48 28.21 -19.59
C LEU A 312 -1.60 28.53 -20.57
N GLU A 313 -1.31 29.28 -21.63
CA GLU A 313 -2.22 29.59 -22.73
C GLU A 313 -2.61 28.30 -23.45
N GLU A 314 -1.62 27.49 -23.82
CA GLU A 314 -1.85 26.16 -24.46
C GLU A 314 -2.68 25.23 -23.55
N ILE A 315 -2.37 25.19 -22.25
CA ILE A 315 -3.14 24.42 -21.26
C ILE A 315 -4.60 24.89 -21.21
N PHE A 316 -4.84 26.21 -21.22
CA PHE A 316 -6.20 26.76 -21.20
C PHE A 316 -6.97 26.35 -22.45
N VAL A 317 -6.37 26.53 -23.65
CA VAL A 317 -6.99 26.15 -24.93
C VAL A 317 -7.30 24.67 -24.98
N LYS A 318 -6.37 23.83 -24.51
CA LYS A 318 -6.56 22.40 -24.44
C LYS A 318 -7.72 22.02 -23.50
N MET A 319 -7.77 22.61 -22.30
CA MET A 319 -8.86 22.37 -21.36
C MET A 319 -10.22 22.83 -21.91
N ALA A 320 -10.28 23.97 -22.61
CA ALA A 320 -11.49 24.45 -23.27
C ALA A 320 -11.98 23.46 -24.33
N LYS A 321 -11.07 22.97 -25.16
CA LYS A 321 -11.36 21.97 -26.20
C LYS A 321 -11.84 20.64 -25.61
N GLU A 322 -11.22 20.17 -24.55
CA GLU A 322 -11.64 18.95 -23.81
C GLU A 322 -13.04 19.12 -23.19
N ALA A 323 -13.41 20.35 -22.81
CA ALA A 323 -14.75 20.68 -22.33
C ALA A 323 -15.78 20.91 -23.48
N GLY A 324 -15.37 20.80 -24.75
CA GLY A 324 -16.23 20.96 -25.92
C GLY A 324 -16.36 22.39 -26.41
N TYR A 325 -15.49 23.31 -26.01
CA TYR A 325 -15.50 24.71 -26.41
C TYR A 325 -14.30 25.06 -27.28
N GLU A 326 -14.50 25.99 -28.21
CA GLU A 326 -13.46 26.72 -28.91
C GLU A 326 -13.28 28.10 -28.26
N SER A 327 -12.09 28.68 -28.34
CA SER A 327 -11.82 30.02 -27.81
C SER A 327 -11.39 30.96 -28.95
N THR A 328 -11.93 32.16 -28.98
CA THR A 328 -11.47 33.19 -29.93
C THR A 328 -10.09 33.70 -29.55
N ASP A 329 -9.32 34.23 -30.52
CA ASP A 329 -8.00 34.84 -30.26
C ASP A 329 -8.09 35.97 -29.21
N ASN A 330 -9.14 36.79 -29.23
CA ASN A 330 -9.35 37.86 -28.24
C ASN A 330 -9.61 37.27 -26.83
N ALA A 331 -10.34 36.16 -26.72
CA ALA A 331 -10.53 35.50 -25.45
C ALA A 331 -9.18 34.94 -24.90
N ILE A 332 -8.36 34.35 -25.76
CA ILE A 332 -7.04 33.86 -25.42
C ILE A 332 -6.12 34.98 -24.93
N ILE A 333 -6.05 36.11 -25.69
CA ILE A 333 -5.27 37.30 -25.30
C ILE A 333 -5.69 37.79 -23.91
N LYS A 334 -6.99 37.83 -23.63
CA LYS A 334 -7.51 38.27 -22.34
C LYS A 334 -7.17 37.31 -21.22
N VAL A 335 -7.28 35.99 -21.45
CA VAL A 335 -6.85 34.96 -20.49
C VAL A 335 -5.36 35.11 -20.20
N ARG A 336 -4.53 35.29 -21.24
CA ARG A 336 -3.09 35.49 -21.09
C ARG A 336 -2.77 36.72 -20.22
N SER A 337 -3.48 37.83 -20.41
CA SER A 337 -3.32 39.02 -19.57
C SER A 337 -3.64 38.73 -18.10
N ILE A 338 -4.75 38.04 -17.84
CA ILE A 338 -5.12 37.63 -16.47
C ILE A 338 -4.07 36.72 -15.85
N LEU A 339 -3.57 35.73 -16.60
CA LEU A 339 -2.52 34.81 -16.14
C LEU A 339 -1.21 35.55 -15.86
N ALA A 340 -0.84 36.53 -16.66
CA ALA A 340 0.35 37.38 -16.45
C ALA A 340 0.28 38.14 -15.13
N ASP A 341 -0.90 38.73 -14.83
CA ASP A 341 -1.13 39.47 -13.58
C ASP A 341 -1.06 38.52 -12.35
N LEU A 342 -1.60 37.32 -12.47
CA LEU A 342 -1.66 36.33 -11.38
C LEU A 342 -0.36 35.58 -11.17
N LYS A 343 0.51 35.48 -12.17
CA LYS A 343 1.72 34.64 -12.12
C LYS A 343 2.69 34.99 -10.99
N ASN A 344 2.68 36.23 -10.56
CA ASN A 344 3.53 36.73 -9.47
C ASN A 344 2.89 36.56 -8.07
N ASP A 345 1.66 36.03 -7.99
CA ASP A 345 1.01 35.73 -6.72
C ASP A 345 1.64 34.48 -6.09
N LYS A 346 1.89 34.54 -4.78
CA LYS A 346 2.38 33.38 -4.02
C LYS A 346 1.45 32.17 -4.10
N ASN A 347 0.15 32.41 -4.30
CA ASN A 347 -0.87 31.39 -4.39
C ASN A 347 -1.16 30.94 -5.83
N PHE A 348 -0.30 31.31 -6.78
CA PHE A 348 -0.51 30.95 -8.18
C PHE A 348 -0.54 29.43 -8.40
N GLY A 349 -1.66 28.93 -8.86
CA GLY A 349 -1.94 27.48 -9.00
C GLY A 349 -1.67 26.90 -10.39
N ASN A 350 -0.88 27.56 -11.27
CA ASN A 350 -0.57 27.07 -12.61
C ASN A 350 -1.81 26.57 -13.37
N ALA A 351 -1.85 25.32 -13.84
CA ALA A 351 -2.99 24.73 -14.54
C ALA A 351 -4.29 24.71 -13.72
N ARG A 352 -4.21 24.71 -12.38
CA ARG A 352 -5.40 24.85 -11.51
C ARG A 352 -6.01 26.25 -11.66
N THR A 353 -5.17 27.30 -11.79
CA THR A 353 -5.62 28.67 -12.10
C THR A 353 -6.27 28.72 -13.47
N CYS A 354 -5.68 28.10 -14.51
CA CYS A 354 -6.30 28.04 -15.84
C CYS A 354 -7.69 27.39 -15.79
N ARG A 355 -7.84 26.29 -15.04
CA ARG A 355 -9.15 25.63 -14.84
C ARG A 355 -10.17 26.53 -14.17
N ASN A 356 -9.77 27.26 -13.12
CA ASN A 356 -10.66 28.19 -12.43
C ASN A 356 -11.12 29.35 -13.36
N ILE A 357 -10.22 29.83 -14.21
CA ILE A 357 -10.56 30.86 -15.22
C ILE A 357 -11.56 30.28 -16.22
N LEU A 358 -11.31 29.06 -16.74
CA LEU A 358 -12.18 28.39 -17.69
C LEU A 358 -13.57 28.15 -17.11
N ASP A 359 -13.68 27.60 -15.89
CA ASP A 359 -14.97 27.33 -15.23
C ASP A 359 -15.81 28.63 -15.09
N LYS A 360 -15.17 29.74 -14.70
CA LYS A 360 -15.84 31.04 -14.63
C LYS A 360 -16.25 31.56 -16.02
N THR A 361 -15.37 31.36 -17.02
CA THR A 361 -15.63 31.74 -18.41
C THR A 361 -16.82 30.98 -18.97
N ILE A 362 -16.87 29.66 -18.81
CA ILE A 362 -18.00 28.81 -19.25
C ILE A 362 -19.30 29.22 -18.54
N THR A 363 -19.25 29.51 -17.25
CA THR A 363 -20.42 29.95 -16.48
C THR A 363 -20.98 31.25 -17.03
N LYS A 364 -20.10 32.21 -17.34
CA LYS A 364 -20.49 33.49 -17.89
C LYS A 364 -20.99 33.37 -19.35
N HIS A 365 -20.33 32.52 -20.14
CA HIS A 365 -20.77 32.21 -21.50
C HIS A 365 -22.21 31.65 -21.52
N ALA A 366 -22.52 30.72 -20.63
CA ALA A 366 -23.88 30.17 -20.49
C ALA A 366 -24.93 31.25 -20.18
N LEU A 367 -24.57 32.32 -19.44
CA LEU A 367 -25.44 33.47 -19.22
C LEU A 367 -25.62 34.29 -20.49
N HIS A 368 -24.56 34.52 -21.30
CA HIS A 368 -24.63 35.19 -22.57
C HIS A 368 -25.48 34.43 -23.59
N VAL A 369 -25.34 33.14 -23.70
CA VAL A 369 -26.19 32.26 -24.52
C VAL A 369 -27.65 32.40 -24.09
N LYS A 370 -27.96 32.30 -22.80
CA LYS A 370 -29.32 32.47 -22.26
C LYS A 370 -29.92 33.85 -22.59
N ARG A 371 -29.10 34.90 -22.60
CA ARG A 371 -29.50 36.30 -22.92
C ARG A 371 -29.51 36.57 -24.42
N GLN A 372 -29.17 35.59 -25.27
CA GLN A 372 -29.03 35.73 -26.72
C GLN A 372 -27.99 36.81 -27.13
N THR A 373 -26.94 36.96 -26.33
CA THR A 373 -25.84 37.92 -26.58
C THR A 373 -24.54 37.19 -26.96
N ALA A 374 -24.51 35.85 -26.93
CA ALA A 374 -23.38 35.05 -27.39
C ALA A 374 -23.40 34.91 -28.92
N THR A 375 -22.23 34.86 -29.53
CA THR A 375 -22.05 34.66 -30.98
C THR A 375 -22.26 33.19 -31.40
N SER A 376 -22.05 32.26 -30.51
CA SER A 376 -22.21 30.80 -30.73
C SER A 376 -22.33 30.13 -29.38
N ASP A 377 -23.00 28.94 -29.33
CA ASP A 377 -23.20 28.20 -28.09
C ASP A 377 -21.92 27.48 -27.60
N PHE A 378 -20.90 27.35 -28.47
CA PHE A 378 -19.68 26.58 -28.17
C PHE A 378 -18.38 27.37 -28.39
N VAL A 379 -18.46 28.69 -28.60
CA VAL A 379 -17.29 29.54 -28.81
C VAL A 379 -17.22 30.59 -27.72
N LEU A 380 -16.16 30.49 -26.90
CA LEU A 380 -15.86 31.43 -25.83
C LEU A 380 -15.24 32.71 -26.43
N ASP A 381 -15.81 33.87 -26.15
CA ASP A 381 -15.30 35.18 -26.59
C ASP A 381 -14.72 36.00 -25.44
N GLU A 382 -14.13 37.15 -25.76
CA GLU A 382 -13.51 38.04 -24.77
C GLU A 382 -14.49 38.57 -23.70
N ASN A 383 -15.80 38.66 -24.01
CA ASN A 383 -16.82 39.11 -23.08
C ASN A 383 -17.13 38.03 -22.02
N ASP A 384 -16.92 36.78 -22.36
CA ASP A 384 -17.10 35.65 -21.44
C ASP A 384 -15.99 35.57 -20.41
N VAL A 385 -14.76 35.96 -20.79
CA VAL A 385 -13.60 35.89 -19.92
C VAL A 385 -13.69 36.93 -18.79
N SER A 386 -13.73 36.43 -17.56
CA SER A 386 -13.64 37.28 -16.37
C SER A 386 -13.03 36.47 -15.21
N TYR A 387 -12.14 37.10 -14.49
CA TYR A 387 -11.53 36.49 -13.28
C TYR A 387 -11.44 37.58 -12.20
N ASN A 388 -12.30 37.52 -11.21
CA ASN A 388 -12.20 38.37 -10.02
C ASN A 388 -11.54 37.56 -8.92
N ASN A 389 -10.42 38.03 -8.43
CA ASN A 389 -9.68 37.45 -7.30
C ASN A 389 -10.34 37.82 -5.95
N SER A 390 -11.69 37.95 -5.90
CA SER A 390 -12.39 38.16 -4.64
C SER A 390 -12.55 36.78 -3.94
N ILE A 391 -11.61 36.50 -3.02
CA ILE A 391 -11.84 35.59 -1.91
C ILE A 391 -12.69 36.31 -0.88
#